data_1e196d45ed230f3922c39e7720f808bf
#
_entry.id   1e196d45ed230f3922c39e7720f808bf
#
_cell.length_a   1.000
_cell.length_b   1.000
_cell.length_c   1.000
_cell.angle_alpha   90.00
_cell.angle_beta   90.00
_cell.angle_gamma   90.00
#
_symmetry.space_group_name_H-M   'P 1'
#
loop_
_entity.id
_entity.type
_entity.pdbx_description
1 polymer ?
#
loop_
_entity_poly.entity_id
_entity_poly.type
_entity_poly.pdbx_seq_one_letter_code
_entity_poly.pdbx_strand_id
1 'polypeptide(L)'
;MKKYINFLILIAFASSLVLSTTGCQRLKDIHKPVDLRKTPLDPDERARRNIEEGRGISIGSIGNRKTTYEFSTSNPMWRASLETLDFIPLTTVDYSGGMIITDWYSEGSSTENESLKITVRFLSNEIRSESLKVIVHKKNCNSSNNCSVSLLPEDSKIKIELLSVILKKAALLNTKDKSSKKKQ
;
A
#
# COMPACT_ATOMS: atom_id res chain seq x y z
N MET A 1 -21.24 -53.64 22.75
CA MET A 1 -20.68 -52.27 22.73
C MET A 1 -19.87 -51.94 21.49
N LYS A 2 -18.87 -52.76 21.06
CA LYS A 2 -18.05 -52.46 19.86
C LYS A 2 -18.84 -52.31 18.54
N LYS A 3 -19.91 -53.10 18.32
CA LYS A 3 -20.74 -52.99 17.10
C LYS A 3 -21.47 -51.62 16.98
N TYR A 4 -21.92 -51.05 18.07
CA TYR A 4 -22.60 -49.76 18.06
C TYR A 4 -21.61 -48.58 17.83
N ILE A 5 -20.40 -48.72 18.33
CA ILE A 5 -19.33 -47.73 18.10
C ILE A 5 -18.93 -47.64 16.63
N ASN A 6 -18.77 -48.81 15.97
CA ASN A 6 -18.46 -48.88 14.54
C ASN A 6 -19.61 -48.33 13.67
N PHE A 7 -20.86 -48.56 14.08
CA PHE A 7 -22.03 -48.03 13.38
C PHE A 7 -22.14 -46.50 13.49
N LEU A 8 -21.83 -45.92 14.66
CA LEU A 8 -21.78 -44.47 14.88
C LEU A 8 -20.66 -43.79 14.09
N ILE A 9 -19.49 -44.44 13.99
CA ILE A 9 -18.37 -43.95 13.18
C ILE A 9 -18.73 -43.94 11.68
N LEU A 10 -19.43 -44.97 11.20
CA LEU A 10 -19.88 -45.05 9.81
C LEU A 10 -20.91 -43.97 9.46
N ILE A 11 -21.83 -43.64 10.37
CA ILE A 11 -22.82 -42.57 10.20
C ILE A 11 -22.11 -41.18 10.21
N ALA A 12 -21.13 -40.97 11.09
CA ALA A 12 -20.35 -39.73 11.14
C ALA A 12 -19.52 -39.52 9.85
N PHE A 13 -18.96 -40.60 9.30
CA PHE A 13 -18.21 -40.53 8.06
C PHE A 13 -19.11 -40.28 6.83
N ALA A 14 -20.30 -40.87 6.80
CA ALA A 14 -21.31 -40.65 5.75
C ALA A 14 -21.84 -39.20 5.78
N SER A 15 -22.07 -38.63 6.96
CA SER A 15 -22.52 -37.24 7.09
C SER A 15 -21.45 -36.23 6.67
N SER A 16 -20.16 -36.54 6.90
CA SER A 16 -19.04 -35.69 6.46
C SER A 16 -18.89 -35.60 4.95
N LEU A 17 -19.22 -36.70 4.22
CA LEU A 17 -19.15 -36.73 2.75
C LEU A 17 -20.25 -35.90 2.08
N VAL A 18 -21.41 -35.73 2.70
CA VAL A 18 -22.53 -34.96 2.12
C VAL A 18 -22.32 -33.47 2.25
N LEU A 19 -21.55 -33.00 3.25
CA LEU A 19 -21.26 -31.54 3.43
C LEU A 19 -20.23 -30.96 2.45
N SER A 20 -19.45 -31.81 1.77
CA SER A 20 -18.40 -31.36 0.85
C SER A 20 -18.87 -31.07 -0.59
N THR A 21 -20.14 -31.34 -0.93
CA THR A 21 -20.64 -31.15 -2.31
C THR A 21 -21.30 -29.81 -2.59
N THR A 22 -21.48 -28.93 -1.58
CA THR A 22 -22.14 -27.64 -1.77
C THR A 22 -21.23 -26.47 -2.15
N GLY A 23 -19.92 -26.71 -2.31
CA GLY A 23 -18.91 -25.66 -2.62
C GLY A 23 -18.81 -25.21 -4.08
N CYS A 24 -19.32 -25.96 -5.05
CA CYS A 24 -19.05 -25.73 -6.47
C CYS A 24 -20.13 -24.95 -7.26
N GLN A 25 -21.24 -24.53 -6.64
CA GLN A 25 -22.30 -23.83 -7.39
C GLN A 25 -22.02 -22.33 -7.60
N ARG A 26 -21.15 -21.71 -6.82
CA ARG A 26 -20.90 -20.26 -6.91
C ARG A 26 -19.96 -19.83 -8.05
N LEU A 27 -19.25 -20.78 -8.68
CA LEU A 27 -18.34 -20.47 -9.80
C LEU A 27 -19.03 -20.48 -11.18
N LYS A 28 -20.23 -21.05 -11.30
CA LYS A 28 -20.97 -21.14 -12.58
C LYS A 28 -21.54 -19.80 -13.06
N ASP A 29 -21.74 -18.84 -12.17
CA ASP A 29 -22.30 -17.53 -12.52
C ASP A 29 -21.29 -16.52 -13.06
N ILE A 30 -19.98 -16.79 -12.90
CA ILE A 30 -18.91 -15.87 -13.32
C ILE A 30 -18.56 -16.03 -14.82
N HIS A 31 -18.86 -17.19 -15.41
CA HIS A 31 -18.58 -17.48 -16.83
C HIS A 31 -19.87 -17.83 -17.57
N LYS A 32 -20.81 -16.90 -17.63
CA LYS A 32 -21.88 -17.00 -18.64
C LYS A 32 -21.24 -16.75 -19.99
N PRO A 33 -21.21 -17.71 -20.92
CA PRO A 33 -20.69 -17.46 -22.25
C PRO A 33 -21.48 -16.33 -22.87
N VAL A 34 -20.77 -15.28 -23.30
CA VAL A 34 -21.38 -14.16 -24.02
C VAL A 34 -21.95 -14.72 -25.31
N ASP A 35 -23.27 -14.68 -25.45
CA ASP A 35 -23.95 -15.12 -26.68
C ASP A 35 -23.66 -14.08 -27.78
N LEU A 36 -22.65 -14.36 -28.60
CA LEU A 36 -22.19 -13.53 -29.68
C LEU A 36 -23.31 -13.24 -30.74
N ARG A 37 -24.38 -14.03 -30.75
CA ARG A 37 -25.55 -13.80 -31.66
C ARG A 37 -26.42 -12.67 -31.14
N LYS A 38 -26.36 -12.33 -29.85
CA LYS A 38 -27.12 -11.24 -29.22
C LYS A 38 -26.33 -9.97 -29.05
N THR A 39 -25.02 -10.01 -29.35
CA THR A 39 -24.14 -8.85 -29.20
C THR A 39 -24.08 -8.12 -30.53
N PRO A 40 -24.46 -6.83 -30.64
CA PRO A 40 -24.35 -6.09 -31.88
C PRO A 40 -22.90 -6.09 -32.39
N LEU A 41 -22.74 -6.25 -33.71
CA LEU A 41 -21.42 -6.20 -34.36
C LEU A 41 -20.85 -4.78 -34.36
N ASP A 42 -21.75 -3.76 -34.41
CA ASP A 42 -21.38 -2.37 -34.39
C ASP A 42 -20.88 -1.94 -32.98
N PRO A 43 -19.70 -1.30 -32.89
CA PRO A 43 -19.16 -0.78 -31.64
C PRO A 43 -20.04 0.28 -30.98
N ASP A 44 -20.66 1.16 -31.75
CA ASP A 44 -21.50 2.25 -31.25
C ASP A 44 -22.82 1.74 -30.67
N GLU A 45 -23.39 0.72 -31.28
CA GLU A 45 -24.61 0.07 -30.80
C GLU A 45 -24.32 -0.71 -29.48
N ARG A 46 -23.15 -1.33 -29.39
CA ARG A 46 -22.70 -1.96 -28.13
C ARG A 46 -22.51 -0.94 -27.01
N ALA A 47 -21.94 0.21 -27.32
CA ALA A 47 -21.75 1.29 -26.37
C ALA A 47 -23.10 1.82 -25.86
N ARG A 48 -24.06 2.09 -26.73
CA ARG A 48 -25.44 2.54 -26.38
C ARG A 48 -26.13 1.53 -25.48
N ARG A 49 -26.10 0.26 -25.84
CA ARG A 49 -26.72 -0.83 -25.09
C ARG A 49 -26.07 -0.99 -23.70
N ASN A 50 -24.76 -0.86 -23.58
CA ASN A 50 -24.08 -0.89 -22.28
C ASN A 50 -24.47 0.29 -21.38
N ILE A 51 -24.75 1.46 -21.97
CA ILE A 51 -25.24 2.63 -21.24
C ILE A 51 -26.68 2.40 -20.78
N GLU A 52 -27.57 1.90 -21.65
CA GLU A 52 -28.97 1.60 -21.34
C GLU A 52 -29.10 0.51 -20.25
N GLU A 53 -28.24 -0.51 -20.31
CA GLU A 53 -28.18 -1.60 -19.31
C GLU A 53 -27.44 -1.21 -18.01
N GLY A 54 -26.99 0.06 -17.89
CA GLY A 54 -26.24 0.53 -16.72
C GLY A 54 -24.83 -0.04 -16.59
N ARG A 55 -24.30 -0.66 -17.65
CA ARG A 55 -22.95 -1.22 -17.71
C ARG A 55 -21.92 -0.23 -18.29
N GLY A 56 -22.36 0.96 -18.64
CA GLY A 56 -21.49 2.04 -19.10
C GLY A 56 -20.63 2.58 -17.96
N ILE A 57 -19.55 3.26 -18.33
CA ILE A 57 -18.73 4.01 -17.38
C ILE A 57 -19.58 5.16 -16.85
N SER A 58 -20.14 5.03 -15.66
CA SER A 58 -20.89 6.11 -15.00
C SER A 58 -19.91 7.22 -14.64
N ILE A 59 -20.13 8.41 -15.17
CA ILE A 59 -19.35 9.61 -14.82
C ILE A 59 -19.41 9.87 -13.30
N GLY A 60 -20.51 9.50 -12.63
CA GLY A 60 -20.62 9.53 -11.18
C GLY A 60 -19.71 8.52 -10.45
N SER A 61 -19.32 7.42 -11.10
CA SER A 61 -18.37 6.45 -10.53
C SER A 61 -16.91 6.85 -10.79
N ILE A 62 -16.63 7.72 -11.75
CA ILE A 62 -15.28 8.26 -12.00
C ILE A 62 -14.90 9.21 -10.87
N GLY A 63 -15.82 10.00 -10.33
CA GLY A 63 -15.57 10.88 -9.17
C GLY A 63 -15.34 10.13 -7.86
N ASN A 64 -15.74 8.86 -7.76
CA ASN A 64 -15.61 8.07 -6.53
C ASN A 64 -14.50 6.99 -6.60
N ARG A 65 -13.80 6.87 -7.73
CA ARG A 65 -12.54 6.16 -7.79
C ARG A 65 -11.50 7.06 -7.16
N LYS A 66 -11.17 6.80 -5.89
CA LYS A 66 -9.98 7.37 -5.25
C LYS A 66 -8.81 7.04 -6.16
N THR A 67 -8.40 8.02 -6.95
CA THR A 67 -7.21 7.89 -7.79
C THR A 67 -5.99 7.76 -6.88
N THR A 68 -4.92 7.19 -7.37
CA THR A 68 -3.62 7.11 -6.66
C THR A 68 -3.20 8.49 -6.14
N TYR A 69 -3.61 9.56 -6.82
CA TYR A 69 -3.34 10.95 -6.43
C TYR A 69 -4.06 11.37 -5.14
N GLU A 70 -5.34 10.98 -4.95
CA GLU A 70 -6.06 11.24 -3.68
C GLU A 70 -5.42 10.51 -2.50
N PHE A 71 -4.83 9.36 -2.74
CA PHE A 71 -4.16 8.62 -1.69
C PHE A 71 -2.90 9.36 -1.21
N SER A 72 -2.08 9.94 -2.10
CA SER A 72 -0.86 10.67 -1.71
C SER A 72 -1.17 11.91 -0.87
N THR A 73 -2.28 12.59 -1.15
CA THR A 73 -2.73 13.74 -0.38
C THR A 73 -3.47 13.36 0.90
N SER A 74 -4.07 12.17 0.96
CA SER A 74 -4.88 11.73 2.11
C SER A 74 -4.11 10.94 3.16
N ASN A 75 -2.97 10.31 2.81
CA ASN A 75 -2.18 9.55 3.77
C ASN A 75 -1.33 10.47 4.66
N PRO A 76 -1.64 10.59 5.96
CA PRO A 76 -0.92 11.48 6.85
C PRO A 76 0.53 11.06 7.08
N MET A 77 0.87 9.76 7.01
CA MET A 77 2.26 9.30 7.13
C MET A 77 3.10 9.69 5.92
N TRP A 78 2.52 9.58 4.72
CA TRP A 78 3.18 9.99 3.49
C TRP A 78 3.50 11.50 3.49
N ARG A 79 2.49 12.32 3.79
CA ARG A 79 2.64 13.77 3.90
C ARG A 79 3.67 14.16 4.95
N ALA A 80 3.60 13.54 6.13
CA ALA A 80 4.56 13.77 7.22
C ALA A 80 6.00 13.42 6.81
N SER A 81 6.19 12.34 6.04
CA SER A 81 7.52 11.95 5.57
C SER A 81 8.08 12.94 4.55
N LEU A 82 7.27 13.37 3.58
CA LEU A 82 7.68 14.39 2.62
C LEU A 82 8.06 15.70 3.32
N GLU A 83 7.20 16.19 4.23
CA GLU A 83 7.49 17.39 5.00
C GLU A 83 8.70 17.27 5.96
N THR A 84 9.03 16.07 6.40
CA THR A 84 10.19 15.83 7.26
C THR A 84 11.49 15.78 6.46
N LEU A 85 11.42 15.34 5.20
CA LEU A 85 12.56 15.22 4.29
C LEU A 85 12.69 16.39 3.31
N ASP A 86 11.86 17.42 3.43
CA ASP A 86 11.78 18.54 2.48
C ASP A 86 13.11 19.32 2.32
N PHE A 87 13.97 19.27 3.31
CA PHE A 87 15.29 19.92 3.27
C PHE A 87 16.35 19.12 2.50
N ILE A 88 16.06 17.88 2.09
CA ILE A 88 16.99 17.01 1.36
C ILE A 88 16.46 16.79 -0.06
N PRO A 89 17.30 16.88 -1.11
CA PRO A 89 16.91 16.53 -2.46
C PRO A 89 16.38 15.08 -2.52
N LEU A 90 15.24 14.88 -3.18
CA LEU A 90 14.64 13.57 -3.36
C LEU A 90 15.03 13.01 -4.74
N THR A 91 15.56 11.79 -4.77
CA THR A 91 15.88 11.08 -6.02
C THR A 91 14.67 10.32 -6.55
N THR A 92 13.91 9.68 -5.66
CA THR A 92 12.76 8.86 -6.05
C THR A 92 11.62 9.05 -5.06
N VAL A 93 10.44 9.31 -5.61
CA VAL A 93 9.20 9.39 -4.87
C VAL A 93 8.21 8.47 -5.56
N ASP A 94 8.17 7.21 -5.15
CA ASP A 94 7.26 6.20 -5.68
C ASP A 94 6.12 5.96 -4.70
N TYR A 95 5.00 6.56 -5.03
CA TYR A 95 3.81 6.44 -4.22
C TYR A 95 3.18 5.04 -4.30
N SER A 96 3.17 4.44 -5.49
CA SER A 96 2.60 3.09 -5.73
C SER A 96 3.41 2.02 -5.02
N GLY A 97 4.75 2.14 -5.07
CA GLY A 97 5.66 1.26 -4.36
C GLY A 97 5.82 1.58 -2.87
N GLY A 98 5.20 2.68 -2.39
CA GLY A 98 5.27 3.08 -1.00
C GLY A 98 6.70 3.41 -0.56
N MET A 99 7.43 4.24 -1.34
CA MET A 99 8.85 4.45 -1.10
C MET A 99 9.27 5.87 -1.45
N ILE A 100 10.08 6.47 -0.56
CA ILE A 100 10.73 7.76 -0.77
C ILE A 100 12.24 7.55 -0.59
N ILE A 101 13.03 8.01 -1.55
CA ILE A 101 14.49 7.90 -1.53
C ILE A 101 15.07 9.31 -1.73
N THR A 102 15.93 9.74 -0.79
CA THR A 102 16.68 10.99 -0.93
C THR A 102 17.91 10.81 -1.81
N ASP A 103 18.49 11.90 -2.24
CA ASP A 103 19.86 11.87 -2.72
C ASP A 103 20.86 11.82 -1.56
N TRP A 104 22.14 11.73 -1.88
CA TRP A 104 23.21 11.86 -0.89
C TRP A 104 23.24 13.29 -0.37
N TYR A 105 23.10 13.45 0.93
CA TYR A 105 23.11 14.74 1.62
C TYR A 105 24.27 14.77 2.62
N SER A 106 25.03 15.85 2.64
CA SER A 106 26.06 16.12 3.62
C SER A 106 25.79 17.46 4.28
N GLU A 107 25.79 17.50 5.60
CA GLU A 107 25.68 18.72 6.38
C GLU A 107 27.08 19.37 6.46
N GLY A 108 27.26 20.46 5.71
CA GLY A 108 28.54 21.06 5.33
C GLY A 108 29.41 21.67 6.45
N SER A 109 29.31 21.24 7.71
CA SER A 109 30.00 21.93 8.79
C SER A 109 31.00 21.14 9.62
N SER A 110 31.09 19.84 9.53
CA SER A 110 32.06 19.10 10.38
C SER A 110 32.71 17.85 9.80
N THR A 111 32.21 17.32 8.70
CA THR A 111 32.83 16.16 8.05
C THR A 111 32.59 16.23 6.54
N GLU A 112 33.43 17.00 5.84
CA GLU A 112 33.39 17.18 4.37
C GLU A 112 33.34 15.85 3.57
N ASN A 113 33.57 14.74 4.25
CA ASN A 113 33.71 13.41 3.66
C ASN A 113 32.51 12.49 3.97
N GLU A 114 31.52 12.91 4.75
CA GLU A 114 30.37 12.08 5.12
C GLU A 114 29.10 12.53 4.41
N SER A 115 28.38 11.58 3.80
CA SER A 115 27.06 11.83 3.22
C SER A 115 26.10 10.76 3.65
N LEU A 116 24.83 11.14 3.84
CA LEU A 116 23.74 10.26 4.22
C LEU A 116 22.74 10.16 3.07
N LYS A 117 22.22 8.97 2.87
CA LYS A 117 21.11 8.69 1.96
C LYS A 117 20.01 7.99 2.73
N ILE A 118 18.80 8.55 2.71
CA ILE A 118 17.66 8.07 3.49
C ILE A 118 16.67 7.41 2.54
N THR A 119 16.20 6.24 2.91
CA THR A 119 15.08 5.56 2.24
C THR A 119 13.98 5.31 3.26
N VAL A 120 12.78 5.80 2.97
CA VAL A 120 11.59 5.56 3.77
C VAL A 120 10.68 4.61 3.00
N ARG A 121 10.30 3.49 3.59
CA ARG A 121 9.39 2.50 3.02
C ARG A 121 8.14 2.39 3.89
N PHE A 122 6.98 2.48 3.25
CA PHE A 122 5.68 2.34 3.89
C PHE A 122 5.22 0.89 3.75
N LEU A 123 5.02 0.22 4.88
CA LEU A 123 4.59 -1.18 4.94
C LEU A 123 3.08 -1.29 5.15
N SER A 124 2.47 -0.29 5.77
CA SER A 124 1.02 -0.17 5.92
C SER A 124 0.59 1.30 6.06
N ASN A 125 -0.73 1.56 6.02
CA ASN A 125 -1.29 2.91 6.12
C ASN A 125 -1.59 3.35 7.57
N GLU A 126 -1.26 2.52 8.54
CA GLU A 126 -1.51 2.81 9.95
C GLU A 126 -0.38 3.66 10.55
N ILE A 127 -0.71 4.56 11.48
CA ILE A 127 0.29 5.41 12.16
C ILE A 127 0.88 4.61 13.31
N ARG A 128 1.83 3.73 12.99
CA ARG A 128 2.58 2.88 13.92
C ARG A 128 4.05 2.76 13.50
N SER A 129 4.92 2.45 14.42
CA SER A 129 6.35 2.24 14.16
C SER A 129 6.61 1.12 13.16
N GLU A 130 5.85 0.03 13.24
CA GLU A 130 5.97 -1.15 12.37
C GLU A 130 5.51 -0.88 10.93
N SER A 131 4.72 0.18 10.72
CA SER A 131 4.18 0.57 9.41
C SER A 131 5.17 1.34 8.56
N LEU A 132 6.30 1.76 9.14
CA LEU A 132 7.31 2.58 8.48
C LEU A 132 8.70 1.97 8.70
N LYS A 133 9.43 1.76 7.63
CA LYS A 133 10.84 1.33 7.69
C LYS A 133 11.75 2.43 7.17
N VAL A 134 12.62 2.93 8.06
CA VAL A 134 13.65 3.92 7.74
C VAL A 134 14.99 3.21 7.55
N ILE A 135 15.61 3.38 6.40
CA ILE A 135 16.91 2.83 6.05
C ILE A 135 17.85 3.99 5.78
N VAL A 136 19.00 4.03 6.44
CA VAL A 136 19.97 5.12 6.27
C VAL A 136 21.30 4.51 5.85
N HIS A 137 21.79 4.92 4.68
CA HIS A 137 23.11 4.62 4.20
C HIS A 137 24.04 5.80 4.50
N LYS A 138 25.22 5.50 5.00
CA LYS A 138 26.30 6.44 5.25
C LYS A 138 27.42 6.18 4.24
N LYS A 139 27.83 7.21 3.51
CA LYS A 139 28.95 7.20 2.61
C LYS A 139 30.09 8.02 3.23
N ASN A 140 31.26 7.41 3.33
CA ASN A 140 32.50 8.05 3.77
C ASN A 140 33.51 8.03 2.63
N CYS A 141 34.03 9.20 2.26
CA CYS A 141 35.05 9.36 1.24
C CYS A 141 36.38 9.82 1.84
N ASN A 142 37.49 9.22 1.43
CA ASN A 142 38.82 9.66 1.81
C ASN A 142 39.28 10.80 0.91
N SER A 143 40.34 11.51 1.31
CA SER A 143 40.98 12.57 0.52
C SER A 143 41.43 12.11 -0.89
N SER A 144 41.56 10.80 -1.12
CA SER A 144 41.88 10.15 -2.39
C SER A 144 40.64 9.80 -3.22
N ASN A 145 39.46 10.32 -2.93
CA ASN A 145 38.18 10.00 -3.58
C ASN A 145 37.77 8.52 -3.50
N ASN A 146 38.33 7.75 -2.59
CA ASN A 146 37.90 6.39 -2.34
C ASN A 146 36.77 6.42 -1.30
N CYS A 147 35.56 6.02 -1.72
CA CYS A 147 34.35 6.09 -0.92
C CYS A 147 33.89 4.70 -0.49
N SER A 148 33.56 4.54 0.78
CA SER A 148 32.90 3.37 1.35
C SER A 148 31.47 3.69 1.73
N VAL A 149 30.55 2.76 1.48
CA VAL A 149 29.13 2.88 1.87
C VAL A 149 28.82 1.83 2.90
N SER A 150 28.20 2.25 4.00
CA SER A 150 27.76 1.37 5.09
C SER A 150 26.29 1.65 5.43
N LEU A 151 25.62 0.62 5.93
CA LEU A 151 24.25 0.75 6.44
C LEU A 151 24.31 1.10 7.94
N LEU A 152 23.55 2.12 8.37
CA LEU A 152 23.42 2.39 9.79
C LEU A 152 22.60 1.29 10.48
N PRO A 153 22.97 0.89 11.70
CA PRO A 153 22.24 -0.10 12.48
C PRO A 153 20.83 0.38 12.86
N GLU A 154 19.94 -0.55 13.21
CA GLU A 154 18.52 -0.22 13.48
C GLU A 154 18.35 0.68 14.73
N ASP A 155 19.23 0.57 15.69
CA ASP A 155 19.29 1.36 16.93
C ASP A 155 19.98 2.73 16.76
N SER A 156 20.35 3.11 15.54
CA SER A 156 21.01 4.40 15.30
C SER A 156 20.08 5.57 15.67
N LYS A 157 20.65 6.56 16.37
CA LYS A 157 19.92 7.76 16.80
C LYS A 157 19.17 8.45 15.66
N ILE A 158 19.80 8.55 14.49
CA ILE A 158 19.20 9.18 13.29
C ILE A 158 17.93 8.45 12.86
N LYS A 159 17.94 7.11 12.80
CA LYS A 159 16.76 6.32 12.42
C LYS A 159 15.62 6.48 13.43
N ILE A 160 15.93 6.40 14.71
CA ILE A 160 14.95 6.53 15.79
C ILE A 160 14.32 7.92 15.77
N GLU A 161 15.15 8.95 15.62
CA GLU A 161 14.68 10.33 15.56
C GLU A 161 13.79 10.58 14.35
N LEU A 162 14.21 10.19 13.14
CA LEU A 162 13.40 10.30 11.92
C LEU A 162 12.06 9.59 12.07
N LEU A 163 12.05 8.35 12.53
CA LEU A 163 10.83 7.59 12.76
C LEU A 163 9.90 8.33 13.74
N SER A 164 10.45 8.79 14.85
CA SER A 164 9.68 9.52 15.88
C SER A 164 9.07 10.81 15.35
N VAL A 165 9.84 11.61 14.60
CA VAL A 165 9.38 12.88 14.02
C VAL A 165 8.28 12.63 12.99
N ILE A 166 8.46 11.67 12.09
CA ILE A 166 7.47 11.33 11.07
C ILE A 166 6.16 10.87 11.73
N LEU A 167 6.22 9.97 12.71
CA LEU A 167 5.02 9.48 13.41
C LEU A 167 4.29 10.58 14.16
N LYS A 168 5.00 11.44 14.89
CA LYS A 168 4.41 12.59 15.58
C LYS A 168 3.70 13.54 14.61
N LYS A 169 4.36 13.87 13.49
CA LYS A 169 3.81 14.74 12.46
C LYS A 169 2.59 14.12 11.77
N ALA A 170 2.65 12.82 11.48
CA ALA A 170 1.54 12.06 10.92
C ALA A 170 0.31 12.04 11.86
N ALA A 171 0.52 11.86 13.15
CA ALA A 171 -0.55 11.91 14.14
C ALA A 171 -1.23 13.28 14.20
N LEU A 172 -0.46 14.37 14.13
CA LEU A 172 -0.97 15.74 14.07
C LEU A 172 -1.78 16.00 12.79
N LEU A 173 -1.29 15.56 11.63
CA LEU A 173 -2.01 15.68 10.36
C LEU A 173 -3.32 14.89 10.39
N ASN A 174 -3.31 13.66 10.91
CA ASN A 174 -4.50 12.83 11.02
C ASN A 174 -5.58 13.46 11.92
N THR A 175 -5.19 14.11 13.02
CA THR A 175 -6.15 14.83 13.89
C THR A 175 -6.74 16.05 13.20
N LYS A 176 -5.95 16.81 12.45
CA LYS A 176 -6.43 17.95 11.65
C LYS A 176 -7.42 17.50 10.58
N ASP A 177 -7.10 16.43 9.84
CA ASP A 177 -7.96 15.89 8.79
C ASP A 177 -9.31 15.40 9.35
N LYS A 178 -9.30 14.76 10.51
CA LYS A 178 -10.53 14.33 11.20
C LYS A 178 -11.39 15.51 11.68
N SER A 179 -10.76 16.57 12.15
CA SER A 179 -11.48 17.78 12.61
C SER A 179 -12.09 18.56 11.46
N SER A 180 -11.41 18.63 10.30
CA SER A 180 -11.95 19.30 9.11
C SER A 180 -13.14 18.57 8.50
N LYS A 181 -13.10 17.22 8.45
CA LYS A 181 -14.23 16.38 7.98
C LYS A 181 -15.46 16.45 8.87
N LYS A 182 -15.31 16.81 10.14
CA LYS A 182 -16.44 16.93 11.09
C LYS A 182 -17.16 18.29 10.98
N LYS A 183 -16.56 19.26 10.29
CA LYS A 183 -17.13 20.61 10.09
C LYS A 183 -17.86 20.78 8.75
N GLN A 184 -17.78 19.78 7.87
CA GLN A 184 -18.56 19.67 6.63
C GLN A 184 -19.78 18.76 6.83
#